data_a89474b6bec93cdc6be7f0e0bbae9a83
#
_entry.id   a89474b6bec93cdc6be7f0e0bbae9a83
#
_cell.length_a   1.000
_cell.length_b   1.000
_cell.length_c   1.000
_cell.angle_alpha   90.00
_cell.angle_beta   90.00
_cell.angle_gamma   90.00
#
_symmetry.space_group_name_H-M   'P 1'
#
loop_
_entity.id
_entity.type
_entity.pdbx_description
1 polymer ?
#
loop_
_entity_poly.entity_id
_entity_poly.type
_entity_poly.pdbx_seq_one_letter_code
_entity_poly.pdbx_strand_id
1 'polypeptide(L)'
;MNNHIKLIQAITFVMLPLMGAEVPPVRLESSIPSPAPVGALITWTASLPNPKNDNLWYRFIVRSYDEGHRTFKDFGPDNTFKWSPVEREGLYTVEVAVRNLSTGQQSETVVPYTVRSNVTDGRPVVRPTSHPLVFLYSAPPCPAGNSMMVYFLNPKTGIMQNTPPKRCNGLFSLNFYIAGLRGSTSYYVRHHLENNGVLTEGPLLTLTSGAIPGDIPEVTGISGHSEDSSQVLLAGSLFTKFVATDLGGNTIWYYPDSMLFLTRPQPGGFFFGIDQNQKGNQSKQIVREFDLAGITVAETNAARVNEQLAKMGKRQIGGFHHEARRTSDGHIIVLATVEQIMSDVQGAGPMDIVGDMILALNKDLEVVWTWDAFDHLDVRRMATQFDICVPNACAPLFLAKTGNDWLHGNSLSETPEGDLLYSSRSQDWVIKINYQHGYGTGKVEWRLGKDGDFTMVSSGPNPWFSHQHDPEFEDDGMLSLFDNGNLRRASDGTANSRGQVLKLDEASRTVQLVLNADLGYYSFALGSAQKLANENYSFGAGFRADGTGVSLEVDGTGNTVFSAENSAPQYRTFRMKDLYTP
;
A
#
# COMPACT_ATOMS: atom_id res chain seq x y z
N MET A 1 39.78 32.12 75.70
CA MET A 1 40.17 32.79 74.46
C MET A 1 40.90 31.80 73.58
N ASN A 2 40.25 31.14 72.69
CA ASN A 2 40.87 30.34 71.59
C ASN A 2 39.92 30.31 70.44
N ASN A 3 40.26 31.05 69.41
CA ASN A 3 39.55 31.07 68.15
C ASN A 3 39.90 29.81 67.30
N HIS A 4 38.95 28.95 67.01
CA HIS A 4 39.10 27.92 65.99
C HIS A 4 38.49 28.41 64.68
N ILE A 5 39.32 28.72 63.69
CA ILE A 5 38.97 29.00 62.33
C ILE A 5 38.77 27.64 61.63
N LYS A 6 37.54 27.28 61.18
CA LYS A 6 37.26 26.13 60.32
C LYS A 6 37.50 26.51 58.86
N LEU A 7 38.52 25.92 58.26
CA LEU A 7 38.82 26.02 56.85
C LEU A 7 37.78 25.13 56.07
N ILE A 8 36.89 25.76 55.29
CA ILE A 8 36.00 25.07 54.36
C ILE A 8 36.75 24.92 53.05
N GLN A 9 37.16 23.69 52.70
CA GLN A 9 37.65 23.37 51.36
C GLN A 9 36.44 23.26 50.41
N ALA A 10 36.33 24.18 49.45
CA ALA A 10 35.40 24.11 48.33
C ALA A 10 35.94 23.11 47.30
N ILE A 11 35.29 21.97 47.17
CA ILE A 11 35.55 21.01 46.07
C ILE A 11 34.86 21.55 44.85
N THR A 12 35.62 22.10 43.91
CA THR A 12 35.12 22.50 42.58
C THR A 12 35.02 21.23 41.71
N PHE A 13 33.81 20.76 41.50
CA PHE A 13 33.55 19.73 40.47
C PHE A 13 33.74 20.41 39.11
N VAL A 14 34.82 20.13 38.42
CA VAL A 14 34.97 20.42 36.99
C VAL A 14 34.17 19.33 36.24
N MET A 15 32.96 19.66 35.81
CA MET A 15 32.29 18.88 34.80
C MET A 15 33.04 19.05 33.49
N LEU A 16 33.88 18.09 33.15
CA LEU A 16 34.34 17.89 31.78
C LEU A 16 33.11 17.55 30.94
N PRO A 17 32.81 18.28 29.84
CA PRO A 17 31.82 17.84 28.90
C PRO A 17 32.30 16.50 28.34
N LEU A 18 31.50 15.43 28.48
CA LEU A 18 31.66 14.24 27.70
C LEU A 18 31.51 14.67 26.24
N MET A 19 32.63 14.86 25.55
CA MET A 19 32.64 14.91 24.09
C MET A 19 32.20 13.54 23.62
N GLY A 20 30.89 13.37 23.35
CA GLY A 20 30.38 12.24 22.62
C GLY A 20 31.10 12.20 21.28
N ALA A 21 31.65 11.05 20.92
CA ALA A 21 32.33 10.90 19.64
C ALA A 21 31.34 11.24 18.52
N GLU A 22 31.60 12.27 17.72
CA GLU A 22 30.81 12.66 16.56
C GLU A 22 30.62 11.47 15.65
N VAL A 23 29.43 11.33 15.01
CA VAL A 23 29.26 10.36 13.94
C VAL A 23 30.23 10.75 12.83
N PRO A 24 31.14 9.85 12.40
CA PRO A 24 32.09 10.19 11.34
C PRO A 24 31.36 10.62 10.08
N PRO A 25 31.99 11.45 9.21
CA PRO A 25 31.37 11.84 7.97
C PRO A 25 30.95 10.62 7.15
N VAL A 26 29.65 10.56 6.81
CA VAL A 26 29.11 9.50 5.99
C VAL A 26 29.54 9.69 4.54
N ARG A 27 29.95 8.61 3.88
CA ARG A 27 30.25 8.56 2.44
C ARG A 27 29.05 7.94 1.73
N LEU A 28 28.62 8.55 0.61
CA LEU A 28 27.52 8.07 -0.21
C LEU A 28 28.04 7.79 -1.63
N GLU A 29 27.91 6.56 -2.08
CA GLU A 29 28.41 6.11 -3.37
C GLU A 29 27.32 5.49 -4.23
N SER A 30 27.36 5.74 -5.54
CA SER A 30 26.44 5.17 -6.52
C SER A 30 27.07 4.00 -7.30
N SER A 31 26.29 2.97 -7.61
CA SER A 31 26.73 1.83 -8.44
C SER A 31 27.02 2.22 -9.90
N ILE A 32 26.44 3.32 -10.38
CA ILE A 32 26.68 3.89 -11.71
C ILE A 32 27.19 5.31 -11.51
N PRO A 33 28.35 5.69 -12.07
CA PRO A 33 28.85 7.06 -11.94
C PRO A 33 27.98 8.05 -12.72
N SER A 34 27.92 9.29 -12.22
CA SER A 34 27.26 10.40 -12.92
C SER A 34 28.06 10.78 -14.19
N PRO A 35 27.39 11.04 -15.34
CA PRO A 35 25.95 10.99 -15.57
C PRO A 35 25.43 9.59 -15.94
N ALA A 36 24.29 9.18 -15.34
CA ALA A 36 23.58 7.96 -15.73
C ALA A 36 22.43 8.26 -16.71
N PRO A 37 22.01 7.31 -17.54
CA PRO A 37 20.83 7.50 -18.39
C PRO A 37 19.53 7.43 -17.56
N VAL A 38 18.48 8.10 -18.03
CA VAL A 38 17.11 7.96 -17.51
C VAL A 38 16.73 6.48 -17.45
N GLY A 39 16.12 6.04 -16.35
CA GLY A 39 15.68 4.68 -16.12
C GLY A 39 16.77 3.68 -15.74
N ALA A 40 18.03 4.12 -15.60
CA ALA A 40 19.07 3.27 -15.03
C ALA A 40 18.76 2.91 -13.58
N LEU A 41 18.90 1.64 -13.23
CA LEU A 41 18.78 1.21 -11.83
C LEU A 41 20.09 1.49 -11.09
N ILE A 42 20.08 2.49 -10.21
CA ILE A 42 21.24 2.96 -9.46
C ILE A 42 21.09 2.49 -8.01
N THR A 43 22.04 1.70 -7.52
CA THR A 43 22.13 1.40 -6.09
C THR A 43 23.01 2.42 -5.40
N TRP A 44 22.49 3.11 -4.41
CA TRP A 44 23.22 4.01 -3.53
C TRP A 44 23.60 3.29 -2.25
N THR A 45 24.84 3.44 -1.82
CA THR A 45 25.36 2.81 -0.60
C THR A 45 25.99 3.86 0.31
N ALA A 46 25.49 3.95 1.54
CA ALA A 46 26.09 4.76 2.57
C ALA A 46 27.12 3.94 3.37
N SER A 47 28.28 4.51 3.61
CA SER A 47 29.35 3.90 4.42
C SER A 47 29.97 4.90 5.39
N LEU A 48 30.45 4.40 6.52
CA LEU A 48 31.15 5.17 7.55
C LEU A 48 32.56 4.59 7.72
N PRO A 49 33.59 5.43 7.91
CA PRO A 49 34.90 4.95 8.30
C PRO A 49 34.82 4.36 9.71
N ASN A 50 35.16 3.07 9.87
CA ASN A 50 35.11 2.33 11.12
C ASN A 50 33.69 2.26 11.77
N PRO A 51 32.71 1.60 11.16
CA PRO A 51 31.40 1.43 11.76
C PRO A 51 31.54 0.49 12.99
N LYS A 52 31.73 1.07 14.17
CA LYS A 52 31.83 0.31 15.42
C LYS A 52 30.48 -0.05 16.06
N ASN A 53 29.36 0.37 15.47
CA ASN A 53 28.05 0.29 16.10
C ASN A 53 26.99 -0.25 15.15
N ASP A 54 26.31 -1.30 15.61
CA ASP A 54 25.16 -1.94 14.93
C ASP A 54 23.86 -1.11 15.00
N ASN A 55 23.87 0.07 15.66
CA ASN A 55 22.68 0.92 15.87
C ASN A 55 22.66 2.15 14.95
N LEU A 56 23.04 1.99 13.71
CA LEU A 56 23.00 3.07 12.72
C LEU A 56 21.74 2.97 11.87
N TRP A 57 21.04 4.09 11.72
CA TRP A 57 19.89 4.21 10.85
C TRP A 57 20.15 5.24 9.76
N TYR A 58 19.62 4.96 8.56
CA TYR A 58 19.87 5.70 7.35
C TYR A 58 18.54 6.19 6.78
N ARG A 59 18.50 7.44 6.34
CA ARG A 59 17.40 8.03 5.57
C ARG A 59 17.92 8.51 4.24
N PHE A 60 17.21 8.22 3.15
CA PHE A 60 17.59 8.63 1.80
C PHE A 60 16.54 9.55 1.19
N ILE A 61 17.01 10.70 0.69
CA ILE A 61 16.18 11.71 0.03
C ILE A 61 16.78 12.00 -1.34
N VAL A 62 15.95 12.12 -2.37
CA VAL A 62 16.34 12.62 -3.68
C VAL A 62 15.63 13.94 -3.93
N ARG A 63 16.37 14.95 -4.37
CA ARG A 63 15.85 16.26 -4.74
C ARG A 63 16.09 16.49 -6.23
N SER A 64 15.09 16.92 -6.96
CA SER A 64 15.25 17.53 -8.27
C SER A 64 15.35 19.05 -8.13
N TYR A 65 15.96 19.72 -9.09
CA TYR A 65 16.21 21.17 -8.99
C TYR A 65 14.91 21.98 -8.91
N ASP A 66 13.84 21.53 -9.51
CA ASP A 66 12.57 22.27 -9.71
C ASP A 66 11.30 21.54 -9.24
N GLU A 67 11.37 20.26 -8.86
CA GLU A 67 10.19 19.48 -8.41
C GLU A 67 10.17 19.22 -6.90
N GLY A 68 11.16 19.75 -6.18
CA GLY A 68 11.27 19.54 -4.73
C GLY A 68 11.99 18.24 -4.36
N HIS A 69 11.59 17.62 -3.26
CA HIS A 69 12.23 16.41 -2.74
C HIS A 69 11.23 15.29 -2.50
N ARG A 70 11.76 14.06 -2.53
CA ARG A 70 11.05 12.85 -2.12
C ARG A 70 11.90 12.05 -1.15
N THR A 71 11.30 11.64 -0.03
CA THR A 71 11.89 10.69 0.89
C THR A 71 11.65 9.27 0.37
N PHE A 72 12.68 8.63 -0.18
CA PHE A 72 12.59 7.26 -0.69
C PHE A 72 12.61 6.22 0.43
N LYS A 73 13.46 6.43 1.42
CA LYS A 73 13.50 5.60 2.63
C LYS A 73 13.61 6.52 3.84
N ASP A 74 12.68 6.40 4.77
CA ASP A 74 12.80 7.04 6.08
C ASP A 74 13.81 6.27 6.94
N PHE A 75 14.17 6.80 8.09
CA PHE A 75 15.18 6.20 8.96
C PHE A 75 14.93 4.72 9.24
N GLY A 76 15.89 3.90 8.88
CA GLY A 76 15.90 2.46 9.07
C GLY A 76 17.31 1.88 9.02
N PRO A 77 17.48 0.57 9.29
CA PRO A 77 18.80 -0.05 9.41
C PRO A 77 19.51 -0.26 8.07
N ASP A 78 18.82 -0.20 6.94
CA ASP A 78 19.40 -0.49 5.63
C ASP A 78 20.23 0.71 5.14
N ASN A 79 21.51 0.49 4.90
CA ASN A 79 22.44 1.51 4.41
C ASN A 79 22.45 1.65 2.89
N THR A 80 21.48 1.04 2.20
CA THR A 80 21.36 1.08 0.75
C THR A 80 19.94 1.42 0.31
N PHE A 81 19.81 2.07 -0.86
CA PHE A 81 18.56 2.15 -1.57
C PHE A 81 18.76 2.08 -3.09
N LYS A 82 17.74 1.63 -3.80
CA LYS A 82 17.71 1.57 -5.26
C LYS A 82 16.87 2.73 -5.79
N TRP A 83 17.39 3.42 -6.77
CA TRP A 83 16.73 4.54 -7.44
C TRP A 83 16.78 4.34 -8.95
N SER A 84 15.66 4.57 -9.61
CA SER A 84 15.56 4.63 -11.06
C SER A 84 14.96 5.98 -11.45
N PRO A 85 15.74 6.91 -12.02
CA PRO A 85 15.25 8.23 -12.44
C PRO A 85 14.44 8.09 -13.74
N VAL A 86 13.17 7.74 -13.65
CA VAL A 86 12.30 7.50 -14.82
C VAL A 86 11.52 8.74 -15.27
N GLU A 87 11.42 9.76 -14.42
CA GLU A 87 10.58 10.92 -14.71
C GLU A 87 11.22 11.79 -15.78
N ARG A 88 12.49 12.16 -15.61
CA ARG A 88 13.21 13.00 -16.57
C ARG A 88 14.74 13.01 -16.39
N GLU A 89 15.43 13.55 -17.36
CA GLU A 89 16.83 13.97 -17.27
C GLU A 89 16.98 15.28 -16.47
N GLY A 90 18.19 15.56 -15.98
CA GLY A 90 18.51 16.80 -15.27
C GLY A 90 19.48 16.63 -14.13
N LEU A 91 19.57 17.67 -13.30
CA LEU A 91 20.38 17.70 -12.10
C LEU A 91 19.55 17.27 -10.89
N TYR A 92 20.12 16.37 -10.12
CA TYR A 92 19.58 15.87 -8.87
C TYR A 92 20.61 16.01 -7.75
N THR A 93 20.15 15.99 -6.53
CA THR A 93 20.99 15.72 -5.38
C THR A 93 20.43 14.51 -4.64
N VAL A 94 21.33 13.61 -4.26
CA VAL A 94 21.01 12.47 -3.41
C VAL A 94 21.59 12.70 -2.04
N GLU A 95 20.74 12.69 -1.04
CA GLU A 95 21.08 12.95 0.36
C GLU A 95 20.96 11.65 1.16
N VAL A 96 21.93 11.40 2.01
CA VAL A 96 21.84 10.43 3.09
C VAL A 96 22.02 11.10 4.43
N ALA A 97 21.10 10.87 5.36
CA ALA A 97 21.26 11.18 6.77
C ALA A 97 21.52 9.87 7.53
N VAL A 98 22.55 9.85 8.35
CA VAL A 98 22.89 8.70 9.21
C VAL A 98 22.74 9.13 10.66
N ARG A 99 22.02 8.34 11.44
CA ARG A 99 21.78 8.59 12.87
C ARG A 99 22.21 7.39 13.70
N ASN A 100 22.97 7.65 14.76
CA ASN A 100 23.29 6.66 15.77
C ASN A 100 22.20 6.66 16.85
N LEU A 101 21.43 5.57 16.95
CA LEU A 101 20.32 5.47 17.90
C LEU A 101 20.76 5.45 19.36
N SER A 102 22.00 5.04 19.65
CA SER A 102 22.53 4.98 21.02
C SER A 102 22.96 6.35 21.53
N THR A 103 23.47 7.23 20.66
CA THR A 103 23.99 8.55 21.03
C THR A 103 23.08 9.71 20.60
N GLY A 104 22.14 9.47 19.68
CA GLY A 104 21.31 10.50 19.05
C GLY A 104 22.04 11.39 18.04
N GLN A 105 23.33 11.17 17.81
CA GLN A 105 24.14 11.95 16.88
C GLN A 105 23.78 11.65 15.44
N GLN A 106 23.84 12.65 14.57
CA GLN A 106 23.52 12.56 13.16
C GLN A 106 24.65 13.14 12.30
N SER A 107 24.85 12.53 11.12
CA SER A 107 25.74 13.02 10.05
C SER A 107 25.01 12.95 8.73
N GLU A 108 25.28 13.90 7.83
CA GLU A 108 24.61 14.00 6.55
C GLU A 108 25.62 14.19 5.42
N THR A 109 25.29 13.68 4.26
CA THR A 109 26.05 13.90 3.01
C THR A 109 25.09 14.08 1.84
N VAL A 110 25.41 15.05 1.01
CA VAL A 110 24.65 15.35 -0.23
C VAL A 110 25.58 15.19 -1.42
N VAL A 111 25.17 14.39 -2.39
CA VAL A 111 25.95 14.13 -3.62
C VAL A 111 25.17 14.67 -4.81
N PRO A 112 25.73 15.58 -5.61
CA PRO A 112 25.11 15.98 -6.87
C PRO A 112 25.20 14.84 -7.89
N TYR A 113 24.12 14.66 -8.67
CA TYR A 113 24.01 13.59 -9.63
C TYR A 113 23.29 14.04 -10.90
N THR A 114 23.89 13.80 -12.04
CA THR A 114 23.33 14.16 -13.34
C THR A 114 22.68 12.93 -13.98
N VAL A 115 21.46 13.09 -14.45
CA VAL A 115 20.75 12.12 -15.27
C VAL A 115 20.68 12.65 -16.69
N ARG A 116 21.11 11.85 -17.67
CA ARG A 116 21.09 12.21 -19.09
C ARG A 116 19.91 11.57 -19.81
N SER A 117 19.40 12.23 -20.85
CA SER A 117 18.37 11.69 -21.72
C SER A 117 18.80 10.37 -22.38
N ASN A 118 17.83 9.49 -22.64
CA ASN A 118 17.99 8.33 -23.51
C ASN A 118 17.86 8.69 -24.99
N VAL A 119 17.22 9.82 -25.29
CA VAL A 119 16.96 10.27 -26.66
C VAL A 119 18.29 10.64 -27.35
N THR A 120 18.51 10.09 -28.52
CA THR A 120 19.70 10.36 -29.35
C THR A 120 19.25 10.88 -30.70
N ASP A 121 19.83 12.00 -31.13
CA ASP A 121 19.55 12.64 -32.45
C ASP A 121 18.04 12.91 -32.67
N GLY A 122 17.32 13.28 -31.60
CA GLY A 122 15.87 13.54 -31.65
C GLY A 122 15.01 12.30 -31.92
N ARG A 123 15.56 11.09 -31.77
CA ARG A 123 14.84 9.82 -32.00
C ARG A 123 14.43 9.19 -30.67
N PRO A 124 13.21 8.64 -30.58
CA PRO A 124 12.78 7.90 -29.40
C PRO A 124 13.58 6.61 -29.24
N VAL A 125 13.66 6.15 -27.99
CA VAL A 125 14.37 4.93 -27.62
C VAL A 125 13.50 4.11 -26.68
N VAL A 126 13.50 2.79 -26.83
CA VAL A 126 12.90 1.85 -25.87
C VAL A 126 14.00 1.00 -25.23
N ARG A 127 13.98 0.86 -23.90
CA ARG A 127 14.97 0.09 -23.13
C ARG A 127 14.29 -0.83 -22.14
N PRO A 128 14.84 -2.02 -21.86
CA PRO A 128 14.38 -2.85 -20.75
C PRO A 128 14.63 -2.15 -19.42
N THR A 129 13.78 -2.44 -18.43
CA THR A 129 14.01 -2.10 -17.03
C THR A 129 14.58 -3.29 -16.26
N SER A 130 14.65 -3.21 -14.93
CA SER A 130 14.96 -4.37 -14.07
C SER A 130 13.85 -5.43 -14.06
N HIS A 131 12.63 -5.07 -14.48
CA HIS A 131 11.49 -5.98 -14.56
C HIS A 131 11.34 -6.50 -16.01
N PRO A 132 11.35 -7.83 -16.25
CA PRO A 132 11.39 -8.39 -17.61
C PRO A 132 10.13 -8.08 -18.45
N LEU A 133 8.99 -7.75 -17.81
CA LEU A 133 7.74 -7.40 -18.49
C LEU A 133 7.50 -5.87 -18.53
N VAL A 134 8.46 -5.05 -18.11
CA VAL A 134 8.33 -3.59 -18.09
C VAL A 134 9.49 -2.94 -18.83
N PHE A 135 9.18 -2.07 -19.79
CA PHE A 135 10.16 -1.32 -20.57
C PHE A 135 10.01 0.18 -20.33
N LEU A 136 11.06 0.92 -20.58
CA LEU A 136 11.04 2.37 -20.56
C LEU A 136 11.13 2.90 -22.00
N TYR A 137 10.10 3.62 -22.43
CA TYR A 137 10.07 4.36 -23.69
C TYR A 137 10.40 5.82 -23.40
N SER A 138 11.45 6.34 -24.05
CA SER A 138 11.85 7.74 -23.96
C SER A 138 11.61 8.43 -25.30
N ALA A 139 10.69 9.40 -25.32
CA ALA A 139 10.36 10.23 -26.48
C ALA A 139 11.11 11.57 -26.44
N PRO A 140 11.42 12.18 -27.59
CA PRO A 140 11.96 13.52 -27.65
C PRO A 140 11.05 14.55 -26.93
N PRO A 141 11.61 15.68 -26.47
CA PRO A 141 10.80 16.80 -25.99
C PRO A 141 9.77 17.23 -27.03
N CYS A 142 8.59 17.59 -26.57
CA CYS A 142 7.50 18.07 -27.41
C CYS A 142 7.03 19.47 -26.97
N PRO A 143 6.47 20.30 -27.87
CA PRO A 143 6.09 21.67 -27.54
C PRO A 143 5.13 21.72 -26.35
N ALA A 144 5.35 22.67 -25.44
CA ALA A 144 4.52 22.84 -24.25
C ALA A 144 3.04 23.04 -24.60
N GLY A 145 2.15 22.51 -23.76
CA GLY A 145 0.70 22.58 -23.97
C GLY A 145 0.11 21.38 -24.72
N ASN A 146 0.94 20.59 -25.41
CA ASN A 146 0.51 19.34 -26.05
C ASN A 146 0.48 18.18 -25.04
N SER A 147 -0.04 17.04 -25.46
CA SER A 147 0.05 15.79 -24.71
C SER A 147 0.61 14.67 -25.57
N MET A 148 1.26 13.71 -24.93
CA MET A 148 1.85 12.55 -25.58
C MET A 148 1.47 11.30 -24.84
N MET A 149 1.19 10.20 -25.55
CA MET A 149 1.02 8.85 -25.02
C MET A 149 1.74 7.84 -25.90
N VAL A 150 1.99 6.66 -25.39
CA VAL A 150 2.67 5.60 -26.13
C VAL A 150 1.70 4.45 -26.36
N TYR A 151 1.54 4.05 -27.61
CA TYR A 151 0.78 2.89 -28.03
C TYR A 151 1.71 1.70 -28.22
N PHE A 152 1.26 0.52 -27.80
CA PHE A 152 1.97 -0.73 -28.01
C PHE A 152 1.00 -1.82 -28.43
N LEU A 153 1.37 -2.56 -29.47
CA LEU A 153 0.54 -3.53 -30.17
C LEU A 153 1.20 -4.90 -30.10
N ASN A 154 0.45 -5.90 -29.67
CA ASN A 154 0.85 -7.30 -29.86
C ASN A 154 0.44 -7.74 -31.29
N PRO A 155 1.40 -7.94 -32.22
CA PRO A 155 1.07 -8.25 -33.62
C PRO A 155 0.43 -9.63 -33.81
N LYS A 156 0.54 -10.54 -32.83
CA LYS A 156 -0.08 -11.88 -32.90
C LYS A 156 -1.55 -11.87 -32.54
N THR A 157 -1.95 -11.03 -31.58
CA THR A 157 -3.34 -10.96 -31.10
C THR A 157 -4.11 -9.77 -31.68
N GLY A 158 -3.40 -8.78 -32.23
CA GLY A 158 -4.00 -7.51 -32.65
C GLY A 158 -4.42 -6.60 -31.49
N ILE A 159 -4.15 -6.98 -30.24
CA ILE A 159 -4.50 -6.17 -29.08
C ILE A 159 -3.56 -4.99 -28.98
N MET A 160 -4.13 -3.80 -28.98
CA MET A 160 -3.44 -2.52 -28.81
C MET A 160 -3.76 -1.96 -27.43
N GLN A 161 -2.71 -1.51 -26.76
CA GLN A 161 -2.77 -0.86 -25.44
C GLN A 161 -2.06 0.50 -25.52
N ASN A 162 -2.26 1.34 -24.52
CA ASN A 162 -1.58 2.64 -24.43
C ASN A 162 -1.25 2.99 -22.97
N THR A 163 -0.26 3.86 -22.82
CA THR A 163 0.06 4.48 -21.53
C THR A 163 -0.90 5.65 -21.25
N PRO A 164 -1.03 6.09 -19.99
CA PRO A 164 -1.63 7.40 -19.71
C PRO A 164 -0.91 8.52 -20.47
N PRO A 165 -1.64 9.60 -20.85
CA PRO A 165 -1.05 10.75 -21.49
C PRO A 165 -0.17 11.55 -20.51
N LYS A 166 0.96 12.07 -21.00
CA LYS A 166 1.80 13.02 -20.28
C LYS A 166 1.82 14.37 -21.00
N ARG A 167 1.76 15.46 -20.24
CA ARG A 167 1.85 16.82 -20.79
C ARG A 167 3.26 17.15 -21.23
N CYS A 168 3.40 17.77 -22.39
CA CYS A 168 4.65 18.29 -22.92
C CYS A 168 5.09 19.56 -22.17
N ASN A 169 6.37 19.68 -21.84
CA ASN A 169 6.94 20.88 -21.20
C ASN A 169 7.92 21.65 -22.08
N GLY A 170 8.24 21.14 -23.27
CA GLY A 170 9.15 21.78 -24.22
C GLY A 170 10.65 21.64 -23.91
N LEU A 171 11.02 21.06 -22.78
CA LEU A 171 12.39 21.06 -22.27
C LEU A 171 13.00 19.66 -22.17
N PHE A 172 12.25 18.70 -21.63
CA PHE A 172 12.75 17.38 -21.28
C PHE A 172 12.12 16.29 -22.15
N SER A 173 12.82 15.17 -22.27
CA SER A 173 12.25 13.95 -22.88
C SER A 173 11.06 13.47 -22.04
N LEU A 174 10.07 12.87 -22.69
CA LEU A 174 8.96 12.22 -22.01
C LEU A 174 9.25 10.72 -21.90
N ASN A 175 9.18 10.22 -20.67
CA ASN A 175 9.50 8.84 -20.35
C ASN A 175 8.26 8.11 -19.88
N PHE A 176 8.00 6.91 -20.44
CA PHE A 176 6.81 6.12 -20.17
C PHE A 176 7.22 4.69 -19.85
N TYR A 177 6.74 4.16 -18.76
CA TYR A 177 6.75 2.72 -18.58
C TYR A 177 5.77 2.08 -19.57
N ILE A 178 6.22 1.05 -20.25
CA ILE A 178 5.41 0.15 -21.07
C ILE A 178 5.24 -1.13 -20.25
N ALA A 179 4.04 -1.36 -19.73
CA ALA A 179 3.68 -2.49 -18.88
C ALA A 179 2.37 -3.13 -19.36
N GLY A 180 2.05 -4.34 -18.89
CA GLY A 180 0.93 -5.12 -19.42
C GLY A 180 1.35 -6.04 -20.56
N LEU A 181 2.63 -6.38 -20.62
CA LEU A 181 3.21 -7.22 -21.67
C LEU A 181 3.18 -8.69 -21.26
N ARG A 182 2.73 -9.58 -22.14
CA ARG A 182 2.89 -11.04 -21.96
C ARG A 182 4.36 -11.42 -22.07
N GLY A 183 4.76 -12.47 -21.36
CA GLY A 183 6.14 -12.95 -21.39
C GLY A 183 6.60 -13.44 -22.75
N SER A 184 7.89 -13.29 -23.06
CA SER A 184 8.55 -13.76 -24.29
C SER A 184 7.81 -13.38 -25.59
N THR A 185 7.26 -12.16 -25.62
CA THR A 185 6.40 -11.68 -26.70
C THR A 185 6.94 -10.39 -27.30
N SER A 186 6.90 -10.30 -28.64
CA SER A 186 7.31 -9.08 -29.35
C SER A 186 6.15 -8.12 -29.54
N TYR A 187 6.44 -6.83 -29.43
CA TYR A 187 5.48 -5.74 -29.56
C TYR A 187 6.01 -4.65 -30.48
N TYR A 188 5.10 -4.01 -31.23
CA TYR A 188 5.34 -2.75 -31.90
C TYR A 188 4.98 -1.62 -30.93
N VAL A 189 5.82 -0.57 -30.87
CA VAL A 189 5.62 0.54 -29.94
C VAL A 189 5.95 1.87 -30.61
N ARG A 190 5.09 2.88 -30.41
CA ARG A 190 5.33 4.27 -30.86
C ARG A 190 4.55 5.26 -30.01
N HIS A 191 5.01 6.49 -29.95
CA HIS A 191 4.26 7.57 -29.32
C HIS A 191 3.32 8.25 -30.29
N HIS A 192 2.23 8.77 -29.76
CA HIS A 192 1.33 9.71 -30.44
C HIS A 192 1.40 11.04 -29.71
N LEU A 193 1.67 12.10 -30.47
CA LEU A 193 1.62 13.48 -30.00
C LEU A 193 0.31 14.10 -30.42
N GLU A 194 -0.46 14.59 -29.47
CA GLU A 194 -1.69 15.34 -29.69
C GLU A 194 -1.40 16.84 -29.58
N ASN A 195 -1.76 17.56 -30.64
CA ASN A 195 -1.67 19.01 -30.72
C ASN A 195 -3.00 19.57 -31.24
N ASN A 196 -3.82 20.16 -30.37
CA ASN A 196 -5.11 20.76 -30.74
C ASN A 196 -6.01 19.82 -31.56
N GLY A 197 -6.10 18.55 -31.19
CA GLY A 197 -6.89 17.54 -31.89
C GLY A 197 -6.20 16.90 -33.10
N VAL A 198 -4.99 17.32 -33.45
CA VAL A 198 -4.18 16.70 -34.51
C VAL A 198 -3.22 15.70 -33.89
N LEU A 199 -3.32 14.43 -34.32
CA LEU A 199 -2.43 13.35 -33.89
C LEU A 199 -1.24 13.23 -34.86
N THR A 200 -0.04 13.25 -34.31
CA THR A 200 1.21 12.97 -35.03
C THR A 200 1.86 11.73 -34.45
N GLU A 201 2.24 10.78 -35.32
CA GLU A 201 2.85 9.53 -34.92
C GLU A 201 4.38 9.61 -34.93
N GLY A 202 4.99 9.08 -33.88
CA GLY A 202 6.42 8.84 -33.83
C GLY A 202 6.84 7.62 -34.66
N PRO A 203 8.15 7.42 -34.85
CA PRO A 203 8.66 6.23 -35.56
C PRO A 203 8.28 4.95 -34.82
N LEU A 204 8.00 3.90 -35.59
CA LEU A 204 7.69 2.58 -35.07
C LEU A 204 8.96 1.91 -34.55
N LEU A 205 8.95 1.50 -33.28
CA LEU A 205 10.00 0.70 -32.66
C LEU A 205 9.46 -0.70 -32.32
N THR A 206 10.38 -1.60 -31.98
CA THR A 206 10.04 -2.96 -31.51
C THR A 206 10.69 -3.23 -30.17
N LEU A 207 9.99 -4.00 -29.33
CA LEU A 207 10.55 -4.59 -28.13
C LEU A 207 10.14 -6.07 -28.03
N THR A 208 10.89 -6.85 -27.27
CA THR A 208 10.52 -8.22 -26.90
C THR A 208 10.64 -8.37 -25.40
N SER A 209 9.53 -8.72 -24.74
CA SER A 209 9.47 -8.92 -23.30
C SER A 209 10.29 -10.15 -22.87
N GLY A 210 10.76 -10.13 -21.63
CA GLY A 210 11.48 -11.25 -21.02
C GLY A 210 10.55 -12.42 -20.66
N ALA A 211 11.15 -13.51 -20.17
CA ALA A 211 10.42 -14.67 -19.67
C ALA A 211 9.79 -14.40 -18.30
N ILE A 212 8.69 -15.07 -18.01
CA ILE A 212 8.06 -15.08 -16.68
C ILE A 212 8.80 -16.11 -15.83
N PRO A 213 9.18 -15.77 -14.57
CA PRO A 213 9.74 -16.75 -13.62
C PRO A 213 8.74 -17.86 -13.29
N GLY A 214 9.28 -19.07 -13.00
CA GLY A 214 8.43 -20.23 -12.72
C GLY A 214 7.80 -20.26 -11.31
N ASP A 215 8.09 -19.27 -10.46
CA ASP A 215 7.56 -19.14 -9.10
C ASP A 215 6.40 -18.12 -8.99
N ILE A 216 5.81 -17.73 -10.11
CA ILE A 216 4.64 -16.84 -10.15
C ILE A 216 3.36 -17.68 -9.98
N PRO A 217 2.43 -17.27 -9.09
CA PRO A 217 1.12 -17.92 -8.98
C PRO A 217 0.37 -17.93 -10.30
N GLU A 218 -0.26 -19.02 -10.61
CA GLU A 218 -1.05 -19.17 -11.83
C GLU A 218 -2.50 -18.78 -11.58
N VAL A 219 -3.10 -18.09 -12.55
CA VAL A 219 -4.54 -17.87 -12.64
C VAL A 219 -5.10 -18.90 -13.62
N THR A 220 -6.00 -19.74 -13.13
CA THR A 220 -6.59 -20.88 -13.84
C THR A 220 -8.12 -20.87 -13.69
N GLY A 221 -8.79 -21.90 -14.14
CA GLY A 221 -10.23 -22.08 -13.89
C GLY A 221 -11.09 -20.92 -14.39
N ILE A 222 -10.68 -20.27 -15.50
CA ILE A 222 -11.43 -19.14 -16.06
C ILE A 222 -12.75 -19.64 -16.63
N SER A 223 -13.85 -19.01 -16.21
CA SER A 223 -15.20 -19.33 -16.65
C SER A 223 -16.00 -18.05 -16.89
N GLY A 224 -16.93 -18.12 -17.84
CA GLY A 224 -17.78 -16.99 -18.22
C GLY A 224 -17.05 -15.93 -19.04
N HIS A 225 -17.67 -14.76 -19.14
CA HIS A 225 -17.15 -13.63 -19.90
C HIS A 225 -17.49 -12.32 -19.19
N SER A 226 -16.54 -11.41 -19.11
CA SER A 226 -16.75 -10.06 -18.62
C SER A 226 -16.88 -9.09 -19.77
N GLU A 227 -17.92 -8.29 -19.76
CA GLU A 227 -18.14 -7.18 -20.71
C GLU A 227 -17.63 -5.83 -20.15
N ASP A 228 -17.05 -5.85 -18.96
CA ASP A 228 -16.48 -4.65 -18.35
C ASP A 228 -15.25 -4.15 -19.11
N SER A 229 -15.00 -2.85 -19.01
CA SER A 229 -13.84 -2.21 -19.65
C SER A 229 -12.50 -2.55 -18.97
N SER A 230 -12.53 -3.12 -17.77
CA SER A 230 -11.32 -3.57 -17.05
C SER A 230 -10.75 -4.82 -17.71
N GLN A 231 -9.46 -4.76 -18.06
CA GLN A 231 -8.78 -5.82 -18.80
C GLN A 231 -7.72 -6.55 -17.98
N VAL A 232 -7.50 -6.09 -16.75
CA VAL A 232 -6.48 -6.63 -15.83
C VAL A 232 -7.12 -7.14 -14.57
N LEU A 233 -6.74 -8.35 -14.16
CA LEU A 233 -6.98 -8.90 -12.84
C LEU A 233 -5.67 -8.88 -12.05
N LEU A 234 -5.58 -8.00 -11.05
CA LEU A 234 -4.45 -7.93 -10.11
C LEU A 234 -4.80 -8.75 -8.87
N ALA A 235 -3.97 -9.73 -8.54
CA ALA A 235 -4.11 -10.59 -7.38
C ALA A 235 -2.98 -10.34 -6.36
N GLY A 236 -3.36 -9.89 -5.17
CA GLY A 236 -2.48 -9.74 -4.02
C GLY A 236 -2.28 -11.07 -3.32
N SER A 237 -1.53 -12.00 -3.91
CA SER A 237 -1.32 -13.34 -3.35
C SER A 237 -0.56 -13.29 -2.03
N LEU A 238 -1.04 -14.03 -1.01
CA LEU A 238 -0.32 -14.17 0.26
C LEU A 238 0.81 -15.20 0.14
N PHE A 239 1.91 -14.92 0.83
CA PHE A 239 3.09 -15.81 0.94
C PHE A 239 3.81 -16.12 -0.38
N THR A 240 3.37 -15.51 -1.48
CA THR A 240 3.94 -15.64 -2.82
C THR A 240 4.05 -14.25 -3.48
N LYS A 241 4.44 -14.21 -4.75
CA LYS A 241 4.49 -12.93 -5.49
C LYS A 241 3.09 -12.46 -5.88
N PHE A 242 2.87 -11.16 -5.85
CA PHE A 242 1.67 -10.55 -6.43
C PHE A 242 1.72 -10.70 -7.95
N VAL A 243 0.59 -10.95 -8.56
CA VAL A 243 0.49 -11.19 -10.00
C VAL A 243 -0.66 -10.40 -10.62
N ALA A 244 -0.43 -9.84 -11.79
CA ALA A 244 -1.49 -9.32 -12.64
C ALA A 244 -1.57 -10.16 -13.93
N THR A 245 -2.80 -10.50 -14.31
CA THR A 245 -3.08 -11.22 -15.56
C THR A 245 -4.02 -10.41 -16.44
N ASP A 246 -4.07 -10.73 -17.73
CA ASP A 246 -5.25 -10.40 -18.52
C ASP A 246 -6.42 -11.34 -18.13
N LEU A 247 -7.63 -11.04 -18.61
CA LEU A 247 -8.83 -11.86 -18.26
C LEU A 247 -8.78 -13.28 -18.85
N GLY A 248 -7.84 -13.56 -19.73
CA GLY A 248 -7.54 -14.91 -20.20
C GLY A 248 -6.53 -15.67 -19.34
N GLY A 249 -6.12 -15.12 -18.18
CA GLY A 249 -5.19 -15.76 -17.24
C GLY A 249 -3.71 -15.64 -17.62
N ASN A 250 -3.37 -14.92 -18.69
CA ASN A 250 -1.97 -14.76 -19.05
C ASN A 250 -1.32 -13.72 -18.14
N THR A 251 -0.23 -14.08 -17.47
CA THR A 251 0.55 -13.14 -16.64
C THR A 251 1.11 -12.01 -17.49
N ILE A 252 0.84 -10.77 -17.08
CA ILE A 252 1.28 -9.53 -17.73
C ILE A 252 2.12 -8.63 -16.82
N TRP A 253 2.15 -8.93 -15.53
CA TRP A 253 2.99 -8.26 -14.53
C TRP A 253 3.04 -9.10 -13.25
N TYR A 254 4.09 -8.92 -12.47
CA TYR A 254 4.23 -9.47 -11.11
C TYR A 254 5.13 -8.56 -10.28
N TYR A 255 4.99 -8.59 -8.95
CA TYR A 255 5.95 -7.91 -8.08
C TYR A 255 7.23 -8.76 -7.94
N PRO A 256 8.42 -8.24 -8.29
CA PRO A 256 9.63 -9.07 -8.37
C PRO A 256 10.19 -9.51 -7.02
N ASP A 257 9.85 -8.80 -5.94
CA ASP A 257 10.26 -9.10 -4.58
C ASP A 257 9.11 -9.81 -3.82
N SER A 258 9.30 -10.11 -2.54
CA SER A 258 8.24 -10.66 -1.68
C SER A 258 7.71 -9.59 -0.74
N MET A 259 6.42 -9.63 -0.46
CA MET A 259 5.73 -8.78 0.50
C MET A 259 4.46 -9.50 0.97
N LEU A 260 4.02 -9.28 2.21
CA LEU A 260 2.89 -10.02 2.76
C LEU A 260 1.56 -9.53 2.16
N PHE A 261 1.32 -8.22 2.13
CA PHE A 261 0.08 -7.64 1.63
C PHE A 261 0.34 -6.70 0.46
N LEU A 262 -0.32 -6.92 -0.67
CA LEU A 262 -0.59 -5.87 -1.65
C LEU A 262 -1.88 -5.19 -1.23
N THR A 263 -1.81 -3.97 -0.75
CA THR A 263 -2.99 -3.32 -0.17
C THR A 263 -3.82 -2.61 -1.22
N ARG A 264 -3.19 -1.79 -2.09
CA ARG A 264 -3.90 -1.04 -3.14
C ARG A 264 -3.02 -0.74 -4.35
N PRO A 265 -3.56 -0.87 -5.59
CA PRO A 265 -3.03 -0.17 -6.75
C PRO A 265 -3.32 1.33 -6.63
N GLN A 266 -2.47 2.15 -7.25
CA GLN A 266 -2.59 3.60 -7.28
C GLN A 266 -2.49 4.10 -8.73
N PRO A 267 -3.09 5.26 -9.07
CA PRO A 267 -2.95 5.86 -10.38
C PRO A 267 -1.48 6.07 -10.78
N GLY A 268 -1.18 5.86 -12.06
CA GLY A 268 0.16 6.03 -12.61
C GLY A 268 1.05 4.78 -12.55
N GLY A 269 0.52 3.65 -12.11
CA GLY A 269 1.27 2.38 -11.99
C GLY A 269 2.11 2.31 -10.71
N PHE A 270 1.56 2.81 -9.62
CA PHE A 270 2.13 2.66 -8.28
C PHE A 270 1.28 1.70 -7.45
N PHE A 271 1.89 1.11 -6.45
CA PHE A 271 1.24 0.14 -5.58
C PHE A 271 1.70 0.32 -4.14
N PHE A 272 0.78 0.13 -3.20
CA PHE A 272 1.13 0.01 -1.78
C PHE A 272 1.21 -1.44 -1.35
N GLY A 273 2.14 -1.71 -0.45
CA GLY A 273 2.25 -2.98 0.22
C GLY A 273 2.79 -2.85 1.64
N ILE A 274 2.46 -3.85 2.42
CA ILE A 274 2.90 -3.99 3.82
C ILE A 274 3.65 -5.31 3.96
N ASP A 275 4.80 -5.27 4.63
CA ASP A 275 5.52 -6.46 5.04
C ASP A 275 5.64 -6.54 6.56
N GLN A 276 5.57 -7.76 7.09
CA GLN A 276 5.60 -8.04 8.51
C GLN A 276 6.74 -9.00 8.87
N ASN A 277 7.51 -8.62 9.88
CA ASN A 277 8.50 -9.50 10.45
C ASN A 277 7.92 -10.25 11.66
N GLN A 278 7.58 -11.52 11.49
CA GLN A 278 6.93 -12.33 12.52
C GLN A 278 7.81 -12.58 13.77
N LYS A 279 9.09 -12.18 13.75
CA LYS A 279 9.97 -12.19 14.92
C LYS A 279 9.85 -10.92 15.78
N GLY A 280 8.91 -10.02 15.45
CA GLY A 280 8.66 -8.78 16.20
C GLY A 280 9.71 -7.68 16.00
N ASN A 281 10.56 -7.76 14.98
CA ASN A 281 11.49 -6.68 14.66
C ASN A 281 10.75 -5.53 14.00
N GLN A 282 10.46 -4.47 14.76
CA GLN A 282 9.69 -3.32 14.29
C GLN A 282 10.37 -2.54 13.15
N SER A 283 11.70 -2.58 13.02
CA SER A 283 12.39 -1.97 11.87
C SER A 283 12.22 -2.75 10.56
N LYS A 284 11.63 -3.95 10.62
CA LYS A 284 11.25 -4.81 9.48
C LYS A 284 9.73 -4.93 9.31
N GLN A 285 8.95 -4.22 10.10
CA GLN A 285 7.52 -3.97 9.88
C GLN A 285 7.43 -2.74 8.99
N ILE A 286 7.26 -2.92 7.70
CA ILE A 286 7.37 -1.83 6.72
C ILE A 286 6.05 -1.58 5.98
N VAL A 287 5.84 -0.33 5.61
CA VAL A 287 4.92 0.09 4.57
C VAL A 287 5.73 0.69 3.43
N ARG A 288 5.40 0.27 2.21
CA ARG A 288 6.15 0.62 1.00
C ARG A 288 5.21 0.99 -0.14
N GLU A 289 5.55 2.07 -0.82
CA GLU A 289 5.05 2.39 -2.15
C GLU A 289 6.12 2.01 -3.18
N PHE A 290 5.72 1.36 -4.28
CA PHE A 290 6.63 0.93 -5.33
C PHE A 290 5.99 1.10 -6.72
N ASP A 291 6.82 1.18 -7.75
CA ASP A 291 6.40 1.39 -9.13
C ASP A 291 6.27 0.07 -9.93
N LEU A 292 5.87 0.19 -11.20
CA LEU A 292 5.72 -0.94 -12.13
C LEU A 292 7.00 -1.75 -12.34
N ALA A 293 8.17 -1.17 -12.18
CA ALA A 293 9.44 -1.90 -12.25
C ALA A 293 9.82 -2.57 -10.93
N GLY A 294 8.97 -2.44 -9.89
CA GLY A 294 9.19 -2.96 -8.55
C GLY A 294 10.17 -2.12 -7.72
N ILE A 295 10.41 -0.87 -8.12
CA ILE A 295 11.34 0.03 -7.41
C ILE A 295 10.60 0.75 -6.31
N THR A 296 11.15 0.72 -5.10
CA THR A 296 10.63 1.47 -3.95
C THR A 296 10.69 2.97 -4.24
N VAL A 297 9.57 3.66 -4.06
CA VAL A 297 9.46 5.12 -4.20
C VAL A 297 9.19 5.83 -2.88
N ALA A 298 8.66 5.11 -1.87
CA ALA A 298 8.55 5.57 -0.49
C ALA A 298 8.51 4.38 0.46
N GLU A 299 9.22 4.45 1.59
CA GLU A 299 9.24 3.38 2.60
C GLU A 299 9.49 3.95 4.00
N THR A 300 8.69 3.51 4.97
CA THR A 300 8.96 3.71 6.40
C THR A 300 8.73 2.42 7.18
N ASN A 301 9.07 2.41 8.48
CA ASN A 301 8.94 1.24 9.34
C ASN A 301 8.32 1.58 10.69
N ALA A 302 7.77 0.57 11.38
CA ALA A 302 7.06 0.75 12.64
C ALA A 302 7.94 1.33 13.75
N ALA A 303 9.23 0.95 13.80
CA ALA A 303 10.14 1.49 14.81
C ALA A 303 10.35 3.01 14.62
N ARG A 304 10.46 3.48 13.37
CA ARG A 304 10.55 4.91 13.05
C ARG A 304 9.25 5.65 13.38
N VAL A 305 8.11 5.06 13.07
CA VAL A 305 6.80 5.63 13.43
C VAL A 305 6.65 5.71 14.95
N ASN A 306 7.08 4.69 15.70
CA ASN A 306 7.05 4.70 17.17
C ASN A 306 7.91 5.82 17.78
N GLU A 307 9.04 6.19 17.16
CA GLU A 307 9.79 7.37 17.60
C GLU A 307 8.99 8.67 17.43
N GLN A 308 8.19 8.78 16.39
CA GLN A 308 7.34 9.96 16.14
C GLN A 308 6.15 9.96 17.12
N LEU A 309 5.48 8.81 17.30
CA LEU A 309 4.38 8.66 18.26
C LEU A 309 4.81 8.97 19.69
N ALA A 310 6.01 8.52 20.10
CA ALA A 310 6.56 8.83 21.43
C ALA A 310 6.74 10.34 21.65
N LYS A 311 7.20 11.08 20.63
CA LYS A 311 7.31 12.55 20.70
C LYS A 311 5.94 13.23 20.78
N MET A 312 4.90 12.62 20.24
CA MET A 312 3.52 13.08 20.30
C MET A 312 2.79 12.64 21.58
N GLY A 313 3.44 11.83 22.44
CA GLY A 313 2.81 11.25 23.64
C GLY A 313 1.72 10.21 23.32
N LYS A 314 1.83 9.55 22.17
CA LYS A 314 0.87 8.54 21.68
C LYS A 314 1.34 7.12 22.00
N ARG A 315 0.41 6.16 21.97
CA ARG A 315 0.67 4.74 22.14
C ARG A 315 1.61 4.22 21.03
N GLN A 316 2.44 3.25 21.38
CA GLN A 316 3.26 2.53 20.41
C GLN A 316 2.43 1.54 19.60
N ILE A 317 2.81 1.35 18.34
CA ILE A 317 2.26 0.31 17.46
C ILE A 317 3.16 -0.94 17.47
N GLY A 318 2.56 -2.12 17.33
CA GLY A 318 3.27 -3.39 17.13
C GLY A 318 3.84 -3.51 15.71
N GLY A 319 3.05 -3.15 14.72
CA GLY A 319 3.38 -3.20 13.31
C GLY A 319 2.24 -2.69 12.44
N PHE A 320 2.47 -2.63 11.13
CA PHE A 320 1.44 -2.31 10.15
C PHE A 320 0.72 -3.58 9.71
N HIS A 321 -0.55 -3.46 9.33
CA HIS A 321 -1.32 -4.57 8.80
C HIS A 321 -2.42 -4.10 7.85
N HIS A 322 -2.86 -5.00 6.98
CA HIS A 322 -4.04 -4.95 6.14
C HIS A 322 -4.16 -3.77 5.18
N GLU A 323 -4.07 -2.51 5.61
CA GLU A 323 -4.32 -1.38 4.72
C GLU A 323 -3.21 -0.33 4.77
N ALA A 324 -2.79 0.07 3.58
CA ALA A 324 -2.07 1.31 3.30
C ALA A 324 -2.58 1.85 1.96
N ARG A 325 -3.03 3.10 1.93
CA ARG A 325 -3.51 3.76 0.70
C ARG A 325 -3.30 5.26 0.77
N ARG A 326 -3.26 5.89 -0.40
CA ARG A 326 -3.20 7.34 -0.50
C ARG A 326 -4.61 7.92 -0.51
N THR A 327 -4.84 8.95 0.28
CA THR A 327 -6.07 9.74 0.31
C THR A 327 -6.02 10.87 -0.74
N SER A 328 -7.16 11.46 -1.01
CA SER A 328 -7.32 12.54 -2.00
C SER A 328 -6.47 13.79 -1.68
N ASP A 329 -6.19 14.04 -0.40
CA ASP A 329 -5.31 15.12 0.08
C ASP A 329 -3.81 14.79 0.00
N GLY A 330 -3.47 13.58 -0.44
CA GLY A 330 -2.10 13.10 -0.64
C GLY A 330 -1.45 12.45 0.57
N HIS A 331 -2.12 12.35 1.73
CA HIS A 331 -1.62 11.55 2.85
C HIS A 331 -1.63 10.06 2.53
N ILE A 332 -0.79 9.31 3.24
CA ILE A 332 -0.83 7.84 3.25
C ILE A 332 -1.50 7.43 4.56
N ILE A 333 -2.71 6.86 4.49
CA ILE A 333 -3.36 6.26 5.66
C ILE A 333 -2.94 4.80 5.80
N VAL A 334 -2.67 4.39 7.03
CA VAL A 334 -2.15 3.04 7.35
C VAL A 334 -2.84 2.50 8.60
N LEU A 335 -3.21 1.21 8.57
CA LEU A 335 -3.62 0.47 9.77
C LEU A 335 -2.39 -0.05 10.51
N ALA A 336 -2.45 0.05 11.84
CA ALA A 336 -1.40 -0.43 12.73
C ALA A 336 -1.99 -1.08 14.00
N THR A 337 -1.36 -2.14 14.49
CA THR A 337 -1.76 -2.83 15.71
C THR A 337 -1.32 -2.04 16.94
N VAL A 338 -2.22 -1.90 17.91
CA VAL A 338 -1.93 -1.40 19.27
C VAL A 338 -2.42 -2.40 20.31
N GLU A 339 -1.78 -2.41 21.48
CA GLU A 339 -2.08 -3.36 22.54
C GLU A 339 -2.24 -2.66 23.89
N GLN A 340 -3.10 -3.23 24.76
CA GLN A 340 -3.23 -2.78 26.13
C GLN A 340 -3.61 -3.95 27.04
N ILE A 341 -2.83 -4.17 28.11
CA ILE A 341 -3.23 -5.10 29.16
C ILE A 341 -4.26 -4.43 30.06
N MET A 342 -5.45 -5.04 30.16
CA MET A 342 -6.56 -4.58 31.01
C MET A 342 -7.05 -5.73 31.88
N SER A 343 -7.42 -5.43 33.14
CA SER A 343 -7.93 -6.45 34.07
C SER A 343 -9.45 -6.38 34.16
N ASP A 344 -10.10 -7.55 34.10
CA ASP A 344 -11.54 -7.73 34.28
C ASP A 344 -12.43 -6.93 33.29
N VAL A 345 -11.92 -6.72 32.07
CA VAL A 345 -12.64 -6.00 30.99
C VAL A 345 -13.19 -6.98 29.95
N GLN A 346 -12.35 -7.83 29.38
CA GLN A 346 -12.75 -8.85 28.39
C GLN A 346 -12.42 -10.27 28.87
N GLY A 347 -12.60 -10.54 30.15
CA GLY A 347 -12.29 -11.79 30.82
C GLY A 347 -11.80 -11.53 32.24
N ALA A 348 -11.69 -12.59 33.04
CA ALA A 348 -11.20 -12.47 34.41
C ALA A 348 -9.67 -12.29 34.46
N GLY A 349 -9.21 -11.34 35.27
CA GLY A 349 -7.79 -11.03 35.45
C GLY A 349 -7.21 -10.20 34.29
N PRO A 350 -5.86 -10.09 34.21
CA PRO A 350 -5.19 -9.32 33.17
C PRO A 350 -5.26 -10.04 31.81
N MET A 351 -5.76 -9.34 30.81
CA MET A 351 -5.85 -9.76 29.40
C MET A 351 -5.15 -8.74 28.53
N ASP A 352 -4.39 -9.20 27.57
CA ASP A 352 -3.91 -8.33 26.49
C ASP A 352 -5.02 -8.15 25.46
N ILE A 353 -5.40 -6.91 25.22
CA ILE A 353 -6.43 -6.55 24.24
C ILE A 353 -5.75 -5.90 23.05
N VAL A 354 -5.98 -6.50 21.88
CA VAL A 354 -5.40 -6.09 20.60
C VAL A 354 -6.41 -5.22 19.86
N GLY A 355 -6.05 -3.97 19.66
CA GLY A 355 -6.84 -2.99 18.93
C GLY A 355 -6.05 -2.42 17.75
N ASP A 356 -6.60 -1.38 17.14
CA ASP A 356 -6.06 -0.74 15.96
C ASP A 356 -5.79 0.74 16.17
N MET A 357 -4.76 1.23 15.49
CA MET A 357 -4.50 2.65 15.29
C MET A 357 -4.50 2.96 13.80
N ILE A 358 -5.19 4.02 13.41
CA ILE A 358 -5.09 4.58 12.08
C ILE A 358 -4.07 5.72 12.13
N LEU A 359 -3.13 5.70 11.19
CA LEU A 359 -2.10 6.71 11.02
C LEU A 359 -2.30 7.42 9.68
N ALA A 360 -2.12 8.75 9.65
CA ALA A 360 -1.91 9.49 8.41
C ALA A 360 -0.48 9.99 8.35
N LEU A 361 0.21 9.68 7.26
CA LEU A 361 1.59 10.09 7.00
C LEU A 361 1.59 11.12 5.87
N ASN A 362 2.38 12.20 6.02
CA ASN A 362 2.60 13.17 4.96
C ASN A 362 3.59 12.65 3.90
N LYS A 363 3.90 13.48 2.88
CA LYS A 363 4.86 13.15 1.80
C LYS A 363 6.29 12.87 2.30
N ASP A 364 6.64 13.30 3.50
CA ASP A 364 7.93 13.09 4.14
C ASP A 364 7.92 11.90 5.12
N LEU A 365 6.82 11.12 5.11
CA LEU A 365 6.58 9.95 5.95
C LEU A 365 6.51 10.30 7.45
N GLU A 366 6.09 11.54 7.75
CA GLU A 366 5.87 11.99 9.12
C GLU A 366 4.41 11.77 9.51
N VAL A 367 4.19 11.31 10.75
CA VAL A 367 2.85 11.14 11.31
C VAL A 367 2.23 12.51 11.55
N VAL A 368 1.12 12.80 10.87
CA VAL A 368 0.41 14.07 10.97
C VAL A 368 -0.96 13.94 11.65
N TRP A 369 -1.54 12.76 11.65
CA TRP A 369 -2.80 12.48 12.33
C TRP A 369 -2.84 11.03 12.83
N THR A 370 -3.54 10.81 13.95
CA THR A 370 -3.71 9.48 14.56
C THR A 370 -5.12 9.28 15.10
N TRP A 371 -5.63 8.06 14.97
CA TRP A 371 -6.85 7.61 15.63
C TRP A 371 -6.56 6.30 16.36
N ASP A 372 -6.63 6.30 17.69
CA ASP A 372 -6.42 5.12 18.53
C ASP A 372 -7.80 4.58 18.95
N ALA A 373 -8.12 3.36 18.60
CA ALA A 373 -9.43 2.77 18.88
C ALA A 373 -9.77 2.72 20.37
N PHE A 374 -8.78 2.59 21.26
CA PHE A 374 -9.01 2.62 22.71
C PHE A 374 -9.55 3.96 23.24
N ASP A 375 -9.34 5.05 22.48
CA ASP A 375 -9.84 6.37 22.84
C ASP A 375 -11.27 6.63 22.33
N HIS A 376 -11.78 5.80 21.39
CA HIS A 376 -13.00 6.08 20.63
C HIS A 376 -14.09 4.99 20.70
N LEU A 377 -13.72 3.75 21.02
CA LEU A 377 -14.64 2.60 21.04
C LEU A 377 -14.75 1.99 22.43
N ASP A 378 -15.90 1.37 22.72
CA ASP A 378 -16.10 0.66 23.98
C ASP A 378 -15.36 -0.69 23.97
N VAL A 379 -14.25 -0.73 24.67
CA VAL A 379 -13.40 -1.94 24.79
C VAL A 379 -14.11 -3.11 25.50
N ARG A 380 -15.26 -2.88 26.18
CA ARG A 380 -16.05 -3.95 26.81
C ARG A 380 -16.84 -4.78 25.79
N ARG A 381 -17.07 -4.23 24.57
CA ARG A 381 -17.67 -5.01 23.50
C ARG A 381 -16.65 -6.01 22.98
N MET A 382 -16.82 -7.27 23.31
CA MET A 382 -15.95 -8.36 22.86
C MET A 382 -16.10 -8.62 21.36
N ALA A 383 -15.09 -9.25 20.76
CA ALA A 383 -15.18 -9.80 19.42
C ALA A 383 -16.37 -10.75 19.28
N THR A 384 -17.11 -10.71 18.17
CA THR A 384 -18.37 -11.45 17.98
C THR A 384 -18.21 -12.96 17.99
N GLN A 385 -17.00 -13.46 17.65
CA GLN A 385 -16.63 -14.87 17.71
C GLN A 385 -15.54 -15.18 18.74
N PHE A 386 -15.24 -14.24 19.64
CA PHE A 386 -14.18 -14.37 20.64
C PHE A 386 -12.81 -14.61 20.01
N ASP A 387 -12.53 -13.91 18.92
CA ASP A 387 -11.28 -14.03 18.18
C ASP A 387 -10.07 -13.76 19.08
N ILE A 388 -8.99 -14.53 18.84
CA ILE A 388 -7.74 -14.45 19.62
C ILE A 388 -6.57 -14.32 18.67
N CYS A 389 -5.74 -13.30 18.88
CA CYS A 389 -4.45 -13.20 18.24
C CYS A 389 -3.47 -14.22 18.83
N VAL A 390 -2.93 -15.05 17.95
CA VAL A 390 -1.87 -16.02 18.25
C VAL A 390 -0.67 -15.78 17.34
N PRO A 391 0.53 -16.26 17.67
CA PRO A 391 1.69 -16.13 16.80
C PRO A 391 1.41 -16.58 15.36
N ASN A 392 1.83 -15.79 14.39
CA ASN A 392 1.65 -15.96 12.94
C ASN A 392 0.21 -15.82 12.40
N ALA A 393 -0.78 -15.54 13.24
CA ALA A 393 -2.16 -15.26 12.79
C ALA A 393 -2.50 -13.76 12.79
N CYS A 394 -1.79 -12.97 13.58
CA CYS A 394 -1.91 -11.50 13.64
C CYS A 394 -0.53 -10.86 13.40
N ALA A 395 -0.50 -9.53 13.35
CA ALA A 395 0.76 -8.80 13.50
C ALA A 395 1.43 -9.17 14.82
N PRO A 396 2.78 -9.19 14.91
CA PRO A 396 3.47 -9.60 16.13
C PRO A 396 3.07 -8.75 17.33
N LEU A 397 2.70 -9.42 18.40
CA LEU A 397 2.38 -8.82 19.68
C LEU A 397 3.67 -8.56 20.49
N PHE A 398 3.67 -7.52 21.31
CA PHE A 398 4.83 -7.12 22.12
C PHE A 398 4.55 -7.10 23.63
N LEU A 399 3.27 -7.06 24.07
CA LEU A 399 2.91 -7.10 25.50
C LEU A 399 2.71 -8.52 26.01
N ALA A 400 2.10 -9.40 25.20
CA ALA A 400 1.88 -10.79 25.57
C ALA A 400 2.11 -11.72 24.36
N LYS A 401 2.06 -13.04 24.59
CA LYS A 401 2.16 -14.04 23.50
C LYS A 401 0.86 -14.21 22.72
N THR A 402 -0.26 -13.93 23.37
CA THR A 402 -1.61 -14.02 22.83
C THR A 402 -2.44 -12.89 23.37
N GLY A 403 -3.39 -12.39 22.61
CA GLY A 403 -4.30 -11.32 23.04
C GLY A 403 -5.69 -11.51 22.47
N ASN A 404 -6.69 -10.90 23.10
CA ASN A 404 -8.04 -10.83 22.54
C ASN A 404 -8.02 -9.95 21.30
N ASP A 405 -8.37 -10.51 20.15
CA ASP A 405 -8.39 -9.83 18.86
C ASP A 405 -9.67 -8.99 18.74
N TRP A 406 -9.66 -7.87 19.47
CA TRP A 406 -10.85 -7.06 19.70
C TRP A 406 -11.45 -6.46 18.44
N LEU A 407 -10.61 -5.98 17.50
CA LEU A 407 -11.07 -5.23 16.32
C LEU A 407 -10.73 -5.89 15.00
N HIS A 408 -9.46 -6.26 14.81
CA HIS A 408 -8.93 -6.81 13.56
C HIS A 408 -9.32 -5.98 12.35
N GLY A 409 -8.96 -4.69 12.36
CA GLY A 409 -9.21 -3.79 11.24
C GLY A 409 -8.59 -4.33 9.95
N ASN A 410 -9.38 -4.39 8.88
CA ASN A 410 -8.90 -5.02 7.65
C ASN A 410 -9.07 -4.16 6.39
N SER A 411 -9.65 -2.97 6.52
CA SER A 411 -9.76 -2.01 5.42
C SER A 411 -9.94 -0.60 5.94
N LEU A 412 -9.40 0.35 5.17
CA LEU A 412 -9.70 1.77 5.24
C LEU A 412 -10.09 2.26 3.86
N SER A 413 -11.17 3.03 3.74
CA SER A 413 -11.50 3.79 2.54
C SER A 413 -11.85 5.23 2.88
N GLU A 414 -11.68 6.13 1.92
CA GLU A 414 -12.05 7.54 2.05
C GLU A 414 -13.45 7.76 1.49
N THR A 415 -14.30 8.47 2.23
CA THR A 415 -15.61 8.86 1.71
C THR A 415 -15.48 10.10 0.81
N PRO A 416 -16.46 10.39 -0.07
CA PRO A 416 -16.44 11.59 -0.90
C PRO A 416 -16.28 12.90 -0.12
N GLU A 417 -16.72 12.93 1.15
CA GLU A 417 -16.63 14.10 2.03
C GLU A 417 -15.26 14.21 2.74
N GLY A 418 -14.35 13.26 2.53
CA GLY A 418 -13.02 13.24 3.14
C GLY A 418 -12.96 12.64 4.54
N ASP A 419 -13.96 11.87 4.93
CA ASP A 419 -13.95 11.04 6.15
C ASP A 419 -13.40 9.64 5.84
N LEU A 420 -13.17 8.82 6.87
CA LEU A 420 -12.70 7.45 6.70
C LEU A 420 -13.79 6.44 7.03
N LEU A 421 -13.89 5.39 6.21
CA LEU A 421 -14.53 4.15 6.58
C LEU A 421 -13.46 3.18 7.11
N TYR A 422 -13.73 2.61 8.26
CA TYR A 422 -12.88 1.61 8.89
C TYR A 422 -13.68 0.31 9.07
N SER A 423 -13.19 -0.78 8.49
CA SER A 423 -13.79 -2.11 8.63
C SER A 423 -13.21 -2.82 9.84
N SER A 424 -13.98 -2.96 10.89
CA SER A 424 -13.65 -3.75 12.07
C SER A 424 -14.22 -5.17 11.92
N ARG A 425 -13.36 -6.13 11.54
CA ARG A 425 -13.74 -7.51 11.28
C ARG A 425 -14.35 -8.20 12.48
N SER A 426 -13.65 -8.14 13.62
CA SER A 426 -14.06 -8.87 14.84
C SER A 426 -15.28 -8.27 15.53
N GLN A 427 -15.68 -7.03 15.16
CA GLN A 427 -16.90 -6.38 15.66
C GLN A 427 -18.09 -6.53 14.71
N ASP A 428 -17.90 -7.06 13.49
CA ASP A 428 -18.91 -7.07 12.42
C ASP A 428 -19.44 -5.66 12.12
N TRP A 429 -18.54 -4.66 12.13
CA TRP A 429 -18.90 -3.26 11.90
C TRP A 429 -18.06 -2.60 10.81
N VAL A 430 -18.71 -1.74 10.03
CA VAL A 430 -18.07 -0.67 9.25
C VAL A 430 -18.31 0.64 10.01
N ILE A 431 -17.25 1.40 10.27
CA ILE A 431 -17.27 2.58 11.12
C ILE A 431 -16.85 3.80 10.31
N LYS A 432 -17.68 4.86 10.29
CA LYS A 432 -17.31 6.16 9.70
C LYS A 432 -16.65 7.02 10.77
N ILE A 433 -15.47 7.52 10.44
CA ILE A 433 -14.61 8.30 11.33
C ILE A 433 -14.40 9.68 10.72
N ASN A 434 -14.63 10.73 11.49
CA ASN A 434 -14.40 12.11 11.10
C ASN A 434 -12.89 12.37 10.92
N TYR A 435 -12.43 12.29 9.67
CA TYR A 435 -11.03 12.49 9.29
C TYR A 435 -10.80 13.86 8.64
N GLN A 436 -11.71 14.28 7.76
CA GLN A 436 -11.71 15.59 7.08
C GLN A 436 -10.33 15.96 6.51
N HIS A 437 -9.75 15.06 5.71
CA HIS A 437 -8.43 15.25 5.10
C HIS A 437 -7.30 15.54 6.12
N GLY A 438 -7.33 14.86 7.28
CA GLY A 438 -6.34 15.02 8.35
C GLY A 438 -6.63 16.13 9.36
N TYR A 439 -7.72 16.89 9.20
CA TYR A 439 -8.14 17.94 10.14
C TYR A 439 -9.27 17.51 11.06
N GLY A 440 -9.83 16.32 10.84
CA GLY A 440 -10.95 15.80 11.60
C GLY A 440 -10.59 15.45 13.05
N THR A 441 -11.64 15.42 13.88
CA THR A 441 -11.50 15.17 15.32
C THR A 441 -11.31 13.70 15.69
N GLY A 442 -11.47 12.77 14.74
CA GLY A 442 -11.50 11.33 14.99
C GLY A 442 -12.80 10.83 15.59
N LYS A 443 -13.83 11.68 15.70
CA LYS A 443 -15.13 11.27 16.22
C LYS A 443 -15.72 10.16 15.36
N VAL A 444 -16.25 9.11 16.00
CA VAL A 444 -17.07 8.10 15.32
C VAL A 444 -18.42 8.73 14.96
N GLU A 445 -18.68 8.84 13.65
CA GLU A 445 -19.94 9.42 13.16
C GLU A 445 -21.06 8.38 13.17
N TRP A 446 -20.73 7.14 12.82
CA TRP A 446 -21.65 6.01 12.89
C TRP A 446 -20.94 4.65 12.79
N ARG A 447 -21.69 3.60 13.18
CA ARG A 447 -21.35 2.18 13.05
C ARG A 447 -22.43 1.48 12.24
N LEU A 448 -22.07 0.87 11.14
CA LEU A 448 -22.93 0.05 10.30
C LEU A 448 -22.66 -1.43 10.59
N GLY A 449 -23.69 -2.20 10.85
CA GLY A 449 -23.62 -3.62 11.15
C GLY A 449 -24.66 -4.00 12.20
N LYS A 450 -24.72 -5.28 12.55
CA LYS A 450 -25.61 -5.75 13.60
C LYS A 450 -25.25 -5.08 14.94
N ASP A 451 -26.26 -4.59 15.66
CA ASP A 451 -26.11 -3.85 16.92
C ASP A 451 -25.31 -2.52 16.78
N GLY A 452 -25.23 -1.98 15.56
CA GLY A 452 -24.70 -0.65 15.26
C GLY A 452 -25.79 0.42 15.29
N ASP A 453 -25.55 1.52 14.58
CA ASP A 453 -26.39 2.71 14.61
C ASP A 453 -27.51 2.71 13.54
N PHE A 454 -27.57 1.68 12.68
CA PHE A 454 -28.51 1.58 11.56
C PHE A 454 -29.55 0.47 11.75
N THR A 455 -30.78 0.75 11.31
CA THR A 455 -31.83 -0.24 11.22
C THR A 455 -31.88 -0.83 9.81
N MET A 456 -31.76 -2.15 9.68
CA MET A 456 -31.91 -2.86 8.41
C MET A 456 -33.40 -2.91 8.04
N VAL A 457 -33.76 -2.34 6.89
CA VAL A 457 -35.16 -2.31 6.40
C VAL A 457 -35.46 -3.41 5.39
N SER A 458 -34.45 -4.15 4.94
CA SER A 458 -34.62 -5.27 4.01
C SER A 458 -35.21 -6.49 4.71
N SER A 459 -36.10 -7.21 4.00
CA SER A 459 -36.66 -8.49 4.45
C SER A 459 -35.73 -9.64 4.01
N GLY A 460 -35.62 -10.66 4.84
CA GLY A 460 -34.85 -11.88 4.55
C GLY A 460 -34.11 -12.41 5.78
N PRO A 461 -33.70 -13.68 5.78
CA PRO A 461 -32.95 -14.25 6.87
C PRO A 461 -31.50 -13.74 6.85
N ASN A 462 -30.99 -13.35 8.04
CA ASN A 462 -29.59 -12.95 8.25
C ASN A 462 -29.09 -11.89 7.23
N PRO A 463 -29.72 -10.70 7.16
CA PRO A 463 -29.36 -9.69 6.15
C PRO A 463 -28.01 -9.03 6.43
N TRP A 464 -27.52 -9.03 7.69
CA TRP A 464 -26.25 -8.44 8.08
C TRP A 464 -25.05 -9.31 7.68
N PHE A 465 -23.96 -8.64 7.39
CA PHE A 465 -22.64 -9.24 7.18
C PHE A 465 -21.99 -9.66 8.51
N SER A 466 -20.97 -10.49 8.42
CA SER A 466 -20.09 -10.83 9.55
C SER A 466 -18.66 -11.11 9.08
N HIS A 467 -17.68 -10.61 9.83
CA HIS A 467 -16.25 -10.71 9.54
C HIS A 467 -15.89 -10.16 8.14
N GLN A 468 -16.63 -9.13 7.72
CA GLN A 468 -16.56 -8.53 6.40
C GLN A 468 -15.17 -7.99 6.05
N HIS A 469 -14.91 -7.85 4.75
CA HIS A 469 -13.71 -7.26 4.19
C HIS A 469 -14.05 -6.20 3.15
N ASP A 470 -13.14 -5.23 3.01
CA ASP A 470 -13.02 -4.28 1.91
C ASP A 470 -14.31 -3.51 1.59
N PRO A 471 -14.95 -2.84 2.58
CA PRO A 471 -16.06 -1.96 2.29
C PRO A 471 -15.57 -0.72 1.51
N GLU A 472 -16.22 -0.45 0.38
CA GLU A 472 -15.99 0.74 -0.44
C GLU A 472 -17.29 1.54 -0.61
N PHE A 473 -17.19 2.86 -0.44
CA PHE A 473 -18.33 3.77 -0.64
C PHE A 473 -18.43 4.16 -2.11
N GLU A 474 -19.65 4.07 -2.66
CA GLU A 474 -19.94 4.41 -4.04
C GLU A 474 -20.56 5.81 -4.12
N ASP A 475 -20.49 6.46 -5.28
CA ASP A 475 -20.90 7.86 -5.48
C ASP A 475 -22.39 8.15 -5.18
N ASP A 476 -23.25 7.13 -5.12
CA ASP A 476 -24.71 7.27 -4.95
C ASP A 476 -25.22 6.87 -3.56
N GLY A 477 -24.33 6.81 -2.57
CA GLY A 477 -24.65 6.37 -1.20
C GLY A 477 -24.76 4.86 -1.05
N MET A 478 -24.30 4.11 -2.05
CA MET A 478 -24.13 2.67 -1.97
C MET A 478 -22.82 2.34 -1.28
N LEU A 479 -22.79 1.20 -0.61
CA LEU A 479 -21.60 0.63 0.02
C LEU A 479 -21.50 -0.83 -0.38
N SER A 480 -20.45 -1.19 -1.11
CA SER A 480 -20.14 -2.58 -1.45
C SER A 480 -19.18 -3.18 -0.41
N LEU A 481 -19.31 -4.47 -0.12
CA LEU A 481 -18.41 -5.21 0.75
C LEU A 481 -18.43 -6.71 0.48
N PHE A 482 -17.36 -7.39 0.89
CA PHE A 482 -17.27 -8.84 0.93
C PHE A 482 -17.71 -9.34 2.32
N ASP A 483 -18.85 -10.04 2.40
CA ASP A 483 -19.34 -10.70 3.62
C ASP A 483 -18.74 -12.10 3.74
N ASN A 484 -17.77 -12.31 4.60
CA ASN A 484 -17.22 -13.65 4.86
C ASN A 484 -18.29 -14.59 5.41
N GLY A 485 -19.26 -14.07 6.18
CA GLY A 485 -20.42 -14.83 6.66
C GLY A 485 -20.09 -15.80 7.77
N ASN A 486 -19.05 -15.54 8.57
CA ASN A 486 -18.55 -16.49 9.57
C ASN A 486 -19.61 -16.86 10.61
N LEU A 487 -20.45 -15.91 11.08
CA LEU A 487 -21.55 -16.21 11.99
C LEU A 487 -22.61 -17.11 11.35
N ARG A 488 -22.93 -16.91 10.07
CA ARG A 488 -23.86 -17.78 9.33
C ARG A 488 -23.27 -19.17 9.16
N ARG A 489 -22.00 -19.26 8.77
CA ARG A 489 -21.28 -20.54 8.62
C ARG A 489 -21.20 -21.29 9.95
N ALA A 490 -20.95 -20.62 11.05
CA ALA A 490 -20.93 -21.23 12.39
C ALA A 490 -22.31 -21.76 12.80
N SER A 491 -23.40 -21.12 12.34
CA SER A 491 -24.78 -21.52 12.66
C SER A 491 -25.29 -22.70 11.85
N ASP A 492 -25.04 -22.73 10.52
CA ASP A 492 -25.63 -23.74 9.62
C ASP A 492 -24.61 -24.75 9.03
N GLY A 493 -23.30 -24.50 9.19
CA GLY A 493 -22.25 -25.37 8.72
C GLY A 493 -22.01 -25.35 7.19
N THR A 494 -22.89 -24.75 6.40
CA THR A 494 -22.88 -24.81 4.94
C THR A 494 -22.89 -23.46 4.23
N ALA A 495 -23.17 -22.34 4.95
CA ALA A 495 -23.28 -21.01 4.35
C ALA A 495 -22.00 -20.59 3.62
N ASN A 496 -22.18 -20.04 2.42
CA ASN A 496 -21.12 -19.44 1.62
C ASN A 496 -20.89 -17.97 2.02
N SER A 497 -19.76 -17.42 1.59
CA SER A 497 -19.53 -15.97 1.61
C SER A 497 -20.43 -15.27 0.58
N ARG A 498 -20.69 -13.99 0.78
CA ARG A 498 -21.57 -13.22 -0.10
C ARG A 498 -20.90 -11.93 -0.55
N GLY A 499 -21.26 -11.50 -1.76
CA GLY A 499 -21.08 -10.13 -2.19
C GLY A 499 -22.31 -9.32 -1.76
N GLN A 500 -22.12 -8.25 -1.00
CA GLN A 500 -23.24 -7.39 -0.57
C GLN A 500 -23.06 -5.96 -1.04
N VAL A 501 -24.19 -5.34 -1.44
CA VAL A 501 -24.30 -3.91 -1.71
C VAL A 501 -25.44 -3.35 -0.86
N LEU A 502 -25.13 -2.33 -0.09
CA LEU A 502 -26.02 -1.71 0.88
C LEU A 502 -26.29 -0.26 0.48
N LYS A 503 -27.55 0.16 0.47
CA LYS A 503 -27.93 1.57 0.34
C LYS A 503 -28.15 2.18 1.70
N LEU A 504 -27.36 3.21 2.04
CA LEU A 504 -27.40 3.88 3.33
C LEU A 504 -28.21 5.17 3.23
N ASP A 505 -29.09 5.39 4.22
CA ASP A 505 -29.65 6.70 4.54
C ASP A 505 -29.08 7.13 5.90
N GLU A 506 -28.06 7.96 5.88
CA GLU A 506 -27.38 8.43 7.07
C GLU A 506 -28.27 9.33 7.94
N ALA A 507 -29.23 10.05 7.34
CA ALA A 507 -30.12 10.96 8.06
C ALA A 507 -31.15 10.20 8.90
N SER A 508 -31.77 9.17 8.34
CA SER A 508 -32.76 8.33 9.04
C SER A 508 -32.14 7.16 9.78
N ARG A 509 -30.84 6.91 9.61
CA ARG A 509 -30.13 5.72 10.13
C ARG A 509 -30.80 4.43 9.69
N THR A 510 -31.18 4.35 8.42
CA THR A 510 -31.71 3.12 7.83
C THR A 510 -30.78 2.61 6.74
N VAL A 511 -30.77 1.30 6.54
CA VAL A 511 -29.99 0.64 5.50
C VAL A 511 -30.82 -0.41 4.78
N GLN A 512 -30.71 -0.43 3.47
CA GLN A 512 -31.36 -1.40 2.59
C GLN A 512 -30.33 -2.26 1.89
N LEU A 513 -30.52 -3.57 1.90
CA LEU A 513 -29.72 -4.53 1.13
C LEU A 513 -30.19 -4.51 -0.33
N VAL A 514 -29.32 -4.03 -1.22
CA VAL A 514 -29.62 -3.91 -2.67
C VAL A 514 -29.18 -5.16 -3.43
N LEU A 515 -27.97 -5.65 -3.13
CA LEU A 515 -27.44 -6.91 -3.65
C LEU A 515 -27.05 -7.80 -2.47
N ASN A 516 -27.36 -9.11 -2.60
CA ASN A 516 -26.99 -10.12 -1.62
C ASN A 516 -26.67 -11.43 -2.35
N ALA A 517 -25.56 -11.45 -3.07
CA ALA A 517 -25.17 -12.53 -3.95
C ALA A 517 -24.45 -13.64 -3.18
N ASP A 518 -24.96 -14.87 -3.22
CA ASP A 518 -24.24 -16.07 -2.80
C ASP A 518 -23.11 -16.34 -3.81
N LEU A 519 -21.86 -16.33 -3.34
CA LEU A 519 -20.70 -16.48 -4.22
C LEU A 519 -20.34 -17.93 -4.54
N GLY A 520 -21.08 -18.91 -3.99
CA GLY A 520 -20.81 -20.34 -4.18
C GLY A 520 -19.59 -20.88 -3.43
N TYR A 521 -18.87 -20.03 -2.71
CA TYR A 521 -17.64 -20.36 -1.98
C TYR A 521 -17.68 -19.78 -0.57
N TYR A 522 -17.02 -20.46 0.37
CA TYR A 522 -16.76 -19.92 1.69
C TYR A 522 -15.29 -19.53 1.82
N SER A 523 -15.04 -18.27 2.15
CA SER A 523 -13.74 -17.72 2.53
C SER A 523 -13.81 -17.25 3.98
N PHE A 524 -13.15 -17.92 4.91
CA PHE A 524 -13.25 -17.59 6.34
C PHE A 524 -12.54 -16.29 6.71
N ALA A 525 -11.61 -15.84 5.88
CA ALA A 525 -10.84 -14.61 6.03
C ALA A 525 -10.47 -14.07 4.66
N LEU A 526 -10.01 -12.82 4.61
CA LEU A 526 -9.65 -12.11 3.40
C LEU A 526 -10.86 -11.88 2.48
N GLY A 527 -10.69 -11.02 1.52
CA GLY A 527 -11.73 -10.71 0.55
C GLY A 527 -11.62 -9.29 0.02
N SER A 528 -12.26 -9.04 -1.09
CA SER A 528 -12.35 -7.72 -1.71
C SER A 528 -13.70 -7.51 -2.37
N ALA A 529 -14.11 -6.24 -2.49
CA ALA A 529 -15.31 -5.81 -3.20
C ALA A 529 -14.98 -4.56 -4.03
N GLN A 530 -15.49 -4.51 -5.25
CA GLN A 530 -15.27 -3.38 -6.17
C GLN A 530 -16.45 -3.28 -7.13
N LYS A 531 -17.03 -2.07 -7.28
CA LYS A 531 -17.97 -1.77 -8.36
C LYS A 531 -17.22 -1.63 -9.68
N LEU A 532 -17.75 -2.18 -10.75
CA LEU A 532 -17.20 -2.12 -12.10
C LEU A 532 -17.93 -1.08 -12.96
N ALA A 533 -17.29 -0.66 -14.04
CA ALA A 533 -17.85 0.35 -14.94
C ALA A 533 -19.14 -0.08 -15.67
N ASN A 534 -19.36 -1.38 -15.81
CA ASN A 534 -20.59 -1.97 -16.38
C ASN A 534 -21.72 -2.16 -15.34
N GLU A 535 -21.61 -1.55 -14.15
CA GLU A 535 -22.52 -1.67 -13.00
C GLU A 535 -22.54 -3.05 -12.33
N ASN A 536 -21.71 -4.01 -12.76
CA ASN A 536 -21.45 -5.26 -12.06
C ASN A 536 -20.52 -5.03 -10.87
N TYR A 537 -20.34 -6.08 -10.06
CA TYR A 537 -19.43 -6.05 -8.91
C TYR A 537 -18.39 -7.16 -9.02
N SER A 538 -17.13 -6.83 -8.72
CA SER A 538 -16.06 -7.82 -8.57
C SER A 538 -15.88 -8.14 -7.09
N PHE A 539 -15.93 -9.45 -6.76
CA PHE A 539 -15.67 -9.95 -5.42
C PHE A 539 -14.52 -10.95 -5.42
N GLY A 540 -13.61 -10.82 -4.46
CA GLY A 540 -12.53 -11.78 -4.26
C GLY A 540 -12.78 -12.64 -3.02
N ALA A 541 -13.00 -13.97 -3.18
CA ALA A 541 -12.98 -14.91 -2.06
C ALA A 541 -11.54 -15.37 -1.83
N GLY A 542 -10.86 -14.74 -0.88
CA GLY A 542 -9.40 -14.75 -0.82
C GLY A 542 -8.78 -15.99 -0.20
N PHE A 543 -9.43 -16.65 0.77
CA PHE A 543 -8.87 -17.80 1.48
C PHE A 543 -9.88 -18.93 1.61
N ARG A 544 -9.87 -19.82 0.62
CA ARG A 544 -10.70 -21.03 0.58
C ARG A 544 -10.03 -22.16 1.39
N ALA A 545 -10.82 -23.15 1.78
CA ALA A 545 -10.33 -24.29 2.56
C ALA A 545 -9.24 -25.13 1.83
N ASP A 546 -9.19 -25.08 0.51
CA ASP A 546 -8.19 -25.75 -0.32
C ASP A 546 -6.88 -24.95 -0.48
N GLY A 547 -6.78 -23.78 0.16
CA GLY A 547 -5.60 -22.90 0.08
C GLY A 547 -5.54 -22.06 -1.19
N THR A 548 -6.62 -21.96 -1.96
CA THR A 548 -6.73 -21.15 -3.18
C THR A 548 -7.58 -19.92 -2.94
N GLY A 549 -7.65 -19.03 -3.94
CA GLY A 549 -8.56 -17.89 -3.98
C GLY A 549 -9.32 -17.86 -5.32
N VAL A 550 -10.43 -17.14 -5.37
CA VAL A 550 -11.21 -16.93 -6.60
C VAL A 550 -11.67 -15.48 -6.70
N SER A 551 -11.55 -14.91 -7.89
CA SER A 551 -12.15 -13.62 -8.26
C SER A 551 -13.40 -13.86 -9.08
N LEU A 552 -14.49 -13.16 -8.73
CA LEU A 552 -15.82 -13.34 -9.31
C LEU A 552 -16.35 -11.99 -9.78
N GLU A 553 -16.94 -11.93 -10.98
CA GLU A 553 -17.78 -10.82 -11.39
C GLU A 553 -19.25 -11.24 -11.28
N VAL A 554 -20.04 -10.43 -10.60
CA VAL A 554 -21.44 -10.69 -10.29
C VAL A 554 -22.30 -9.57 -10.86
N ASP A 555 -23.36 -9.91 -11.57
CA ASP A 555 -24.33 -8.96 -12.12
C ASP A 555 -25.27 -8.40 -11.03
N GLY A 556 -26.05 -7.37 -11.37
CA GLY A 556 -27.00 -6.74 -10.46
C GLY A 556 -28.13 -7.66 -9.96
N THR A 557 -28.28 -8.88 -10.50
CA THR A 557 -29.24 -9.90 -10.06
C THR A 557 -28.61 -10.96 -9.14
N GLY A 558 -27.31 -10.91 -8.96
CA GLY A 558 -26.56 -11.83 -8.09
C GLY A 558 -25.98 -13.04 -8.80
N ASN A 559 -26.01 -13.10 -10.14
CA ASN A 559 -25.43 -14.21 -10.91
C ASN A 559 -23.97 -13.94 -11.20
N THR A 560 -23.12 -14.96 -11.04
CA THR A 560 -21.73 -14.91 -11.48
C THR A 560 -21.66 -14.96 -13.01
N VAL A 561 -21.07 -13.93 -13.63
CA VAL A 561 -20.89 -13.82 -15.09
C VAL A 561 -19.45 -14.13 -15.52
N PHE A 562 -18.48 -13.92 -14.64
CA PHE A 562 -17.07 -14.25 -14.86
C PHE A 562 -16.43 -14.76 -13.57
N SER A 563 -15.50 -15.70 -13.69
CA SER A 563 -14.66 -16.16 -12.57
C SER A 563 -13.26 -16.52 -13.02
N ALA A 564 -12.30 -16.36 -12.11
CA ALA A 564 -10.91 -16.76 -12.28
C ALA A 564 -10.35 -17.28 -10.95
N GLU A 565 -9.80 -18.50 -10.95
CA GLU A 565 -9.17 -19.11 -9.78
C GLU A 565 -7.67 -18.79 -9.75
N ASN A 566 -7.13 -18.55 -8.56
CA ASN A 566 -5.70 -18.36 -8.35
C ASN A 566 -5.15 -19.53 -7.52
N SER A 567 -4.01 -20.06 -7.92
CA SER A 567 -3.36 -21.20 -7.26
C SER A 567 -2.83 -20.93 -5.85
N ALA A 568 -2.93 -19.69 -5.38
CA ALA A 568 -2.52 -19.25 -4.03
C ALA A 568 -3.65 -18.47 -3.35
N PRO A 569 -3.65 -18.38 -2.00
CA PRO A 569 -4.55 -17.48 -1.29
C PRO A 569 -4.32 -16.04 -1.71
N GLN A 570 -5.39 -15.25 -1.77
CA GLN A 570 -5.35 -13.87 -2.20
C GLN A 570 -5.76 -12.96 -1.06
N TYR A 571 -4.93 -11.97 -0.72
CA TYR A 571 -5.36 -10.94 0.22
C TYR A 571 -6.53 -10.15 -0.35
N ARG A 572 -6.34 -9.58 -1.56
CA ARG A 572 -7.37 -8.88 -2.35
C ARG A 572 -7.17 -9.14 -3.83
N THR A 573 -8.22 -8.94 -4.60
CA THR A 573 -8.19 -8.87 -6.06
C THR A 573 -8.75 -7.54 -6.53
N PHE A 574 -8.16 -7.01 -7.60
CA PHE A 574 -8.60 -5.74 -8.21
C PHE A 574 -8.80 -5.95 -9.71
N ARG A 575 -9.91 -5.45 -10.20
CA ARG A 575 -10.16 -5.30 -11.63
C ARG A 575 -9.70 -3.91 -12.02
N MET A 576 -8.81 -3.82 -12.99
CA MET A 576 -8.19 -2.58 -13.43
C MET A 576 -8.37 -2.42 -14.93
N LYS A 577 -8.52 -1.20 -15.43
CA LYS A 577 -8.56 -0.93 -16.86
C LYS A 577 -7.25 -1.34 -17.53
N ASP A 578 -6.15 -0.98 -16.92
CA ASP A 578 -4.78 -1.31 -17.28
C ASP A 578 -3.90 -1.22 -16.02
N LEU A 579 -2.60 -1.47 -16.12
CA LEU A 579 -1.70 -1.41 -14.96
C LEU A 579 -1.42 0.01 -14.44
N TYR A 580 -1.93 1.04 -15.08
CA TYR A 580 -1.75 2.44 -14.68
C TYR A 580 -3.02 3.06 -14.06
N THR A 581 -4.18 2.40 -14.27
CA THR A 581 -5.51 2.92 -13.92
C THR A 581 -6.24 1.86 -13.09
N PRO A 582 -6.27 2.05 -11.76
CA PRO A 582 -6.98 1.16 -10.84
C PRO A 582 -8.46 1.07 -11.14
#